data_c6bf01d134030e3ae7269ac009dafd08
#
_entry.id   c6bf01d134030e3ae7269ac009dafd08
#
_cell.length_a   1.000
_cell.length_b   1.000
_cell.length_c   1.000
_cell.angle_alpha   90.00
_cell.angle_beta   90.00
_cell.angle_gamma   90.00
#
_symmetry.space_group_name_H-M   'P 1'
#
loop_
_entity.id
_entity.type
_entity.pdbx_description
1 polymer ?
#
loop_
_entity_poly.entity_id
_entity_poly.type
_entity_poly.pdbx_seq_one_letter_code
_entity_poly.pdbx_strand_id
1 'polypeptide(L)'
;EKLDEQRGVVQNEKRQGENQPYGRVWDFLAEKSYPEGHPYSWGVIGSMADLNAASIEDVKRWFSAWYGPNNAVLVLAGDIDVETAKAKVEQYFGHIPAGPTMPQPALNVAARTESTRFEMSDRVPQARLYRTWNTPQFGTADAQQLSLLAQVLAGSRSSRLDKRLVFEEKLADNV
;
A
#
# COMPACT_ATOMS: atom_id res chain seq x y z
N GLU A 1 15.28 -21.56 11.48
CA GLU A 1 16.46 -21.33 10.61
C GLU A 1 16.06 -20.54 9.35
N LYS A 2 15.25 -21.08 8.41
CA LYS A 2 14.82 -20.33 7.21
C LYS A 2 13.99 -19.09 7.52
N LEU A 3 13.13 -19.15 8.53
CA LEU A 3 12.35 -17.99 8.95
C LEU A 3 13.26 -16.86 9.45
N ASP A 4 14.27 -17.17 10.23
CA ASP A 4 15.17 -16.17 10.80
C ASP A 4 16.07 -15.56 9.74
N GLU A 5 16.50 -16.34 8.77
CA GLU A 5 17.20 -15.85 7.58
C GLU A 5 16.34 -14.86 6.80
N GLN A 6 15.10 -15.25 6.45
CA GLN A 6 14.17 -14.38 5.74
C GLN A 6 13.75 -13.14 6.56
N ARG A 7 13.62 -13.28 7.88
CA ARG A 7 13.41 -12.14 8.79
C ARG A 7 14.51 -11.11 8.63
N GLY A 8 15.78 -11.54 8.59
CA GLY A 8 16.93 -10.66 8.38
C GLY A 8 16.89 -9.94 7.03
N VAL A 9 16.47 -10.63 5.97
CA VAL A 9 16.29 -10.04 4.63
C VAL A 9 15.24 -8.93 4.65
N VAL A 10 14.03 -9.21 5.19
CA VAL A 10 12.95 -8.21 5.26
C VAL A 10 13.32 -7.02 6.15
N GLN A 11 13.99 -7.26 7.28
CA GLN A 11 14.48 -6.17 8.13
C GLN A 11 15.50 -5.28 7.41
N ASN A 12 16.38 -5.86 6.59
CA ASN A 12 17.35 -5.09 5.81
C ASN A 12 16.65 -4.30 4.71
N GLU A 13 15.66 -4.88 4.04
CA GLU A 13 14.82 -4.17 3.05
C GLU A 13 14.14 -2.94 3.69
N LYS A 14 13.52 -3.12 4.86
CA LYS A 14 12.91 -2.00 5.60
C LYS A 14 13.93 -0.92 5.93
N ARG A 15 15.09 -1.28 6.49
CA ARG A 15 16.16 -0.31 6.80
C ARG A 15 16.65 0.42 5.55
N GLN A 16 16.79 -0.29 4.42
CA GLN A 16 17.18 0.33 3.16
C GLN A 16 16.14 1.34 2.69
N GLY A 17 14.85 0.99 2.76
CA GLY A 17 13.75 1.90 2.42
C GLY A 17 13.75 3.15 3.31
N GLU A 18 13.83 2.97 4.63
CA GLU A 18 13.85 4.07 5.60
C GLU A 18 15.08 4.98 5.49
N ASN A 19 16.22 4.45 5.03
CA ASN A 19 17.45 5.21 4.82
C ASN A 19 17.48 6.00 3.49
N GLN A 20 16.52 5.77 2.60
CA GLN A 20 16.40 6.60 1.39
C GLN A 20 15.93 8.02 1.76
N PRO A 21 16.35 9.04 1.03
CA PRO A 21 15.80 10.37 1.19
C PRO A 21 14.26 10.34 1.13
N TYR A 22 13.61 10.89 2.15
CA TYR A 22 12.14 10.86 2.34
C TYR A 22 11.54 9.47 2.55
N GLY A 23 12.34 8.42 2.80
CA GLY A 23 11.90 7.03 2.85
C GLY A 23 10.86 6.71 3.92
N ARG A 24 10.83 7.49 5.03
CA ARG A 24 9.87 7.33 6.13
C ARG A 24 8.53 8.07 5.93
N VAL A 25 8.43 8.86 4.88
CA VAL A 25 7.26 9.75 4.69
C VAL A 25 5.97 8.98 4.49
N TRP A 26 6.00 7.90 3.72
CA TRP A 26 4.78 7.15 3.40
C TRP A 26 4.21 6.40 4.60
N ASP A 27 5.06 5.80 5.44
CA ASP A 27 4.63 5.18 6.71
C ASP A 27 4.05 6.24 7.66
N PHE A 28 4.70 7.40 7.74
CA PHE A 28 4.20 8.52 8.54
C PHE A 28 2.86 9.06 8.03
N LEU A 29 2.70 9.23 6.73
CA LEU A 29 1.44 9.66 6.13
C LEU A 29 0.32 8.64 6.36
N ALA A 30 0.60 7.35 6.24
CA ALA A 30 -0.36 6.29 6.54
C ALA A 30 -0.83 6.37 8.00
N GLU A 31 0.11 6.42 8.94
CA GLU A 31 -0.18 6.56 10.38
C GLU A 31 -1.05 7.80 10.70
N LYS A 32 -0.77 8.93 10.06
CA LYS A 32 -1.50 10.19 10.34
C LYS A 32 -2.77 10.36 9.52
N SER A 33 -2.98 9.55 8.48
CA SER A 33 -4.17 9.64 7.62
C SER A 33 -5.30 8.71 8.05
N TYR A 34 -5.00 7.66 8.81
CA TYR A 34 -5.96 6.65 9.23
C TYR A 34 -5.98 6.49 10.75
N PRO A 35 -7.12 6.07 11.34
CA PRO A 35 -7.20 5.80 12.77
C PRO A 35 -6.29 4.63 13.17
N GLU A 36 -5.86 4.63 14.42
CA GLU A 36 -5.11 3.52 14.98
C GLU A 36 -5.87 2.19 14.84
N GLY A 37 -5.17 1.13 14.43
CA GLY A 37 -5.77 -0.17 14.17
C GLY A 37 -6.44 -0.32 12.79
N HIS A 38 -6.56 0.74 12.02
CA HIS A 38 -7.03 0.63 10.63
C HIS A 38 -5.95 -0.01 9.75
N PRO A 39 -6.26 -0.98 8.86
CA PRO A 39 -5.26 -1.66 8.04
C PRO A 39 -4.39 -0.75 7.16
N TYR A 40 -4.84 0.45 6.86
CA TYR A 40 -4.08 1.43 6.10
C TYR A 40 -3.26 2.41 6.96
N SER A 41 -3.24 2.23 8.29
CA SER A 41 -2.43 3.06 9.18
C SER A 41 -0.97 2.61 9.27
N TRP A 42 -0.59 1.52 8.62
CA TRP A 42 0.79 1.01 8.55
C TRP A 42 1.18 0.57 7.15
N GLY A 43 2.48 0.52 6.88
CA GLY A 43 3.03 0.03 5.61
C GLY A 43 2.97 -1.49 5.47
N VAL A 44 2.96 -1.98 4.24
CA VAL A 44 2.89 -3.42 3.91
C VAL A 44 4.06 -4.22 4.50
N ILE A 45 5.25 -3.62 4.57
CA ILE A 45 6.44 -4.29 5.13
C ILE A 45 6.34 -4.52 6.65
N GLY A 46 5.41 -3.87 7.32
CA GLY A 46 5.19 -4.00 8.76
C GLY A 46 6.18 -3.21 9.63
N SER A 47 6.07 -3.40 10.94
CA SER A 47 6.98 -2.80 11.91
C SER A 47 8.18 -3.71 12.21
N MET A 48 9.29 -3.11 12.67
CA MET A 48 10.46 -3.89 13.15
C MET A 48 10.10 -4.75 14.37
N ALA A 49 9.16 -4.29 15.19
CA ALA A 49 8.68 -5.04 16.36
C ALA A 49 7.93 -6.30 15.94
N ASP A 50 7.01 -6.20 14.98
CA ASP A 50 6.25 -7.33 14.45
C ASP A 50 7.16 -8.32 13.70
N LEU A 51 8.11 -7.82 12.90
CA LEU A 51 9.09 -8.65 12.23
C LEU A 51 9.94 -9.46 13.24
N ASN A 52 10.31 -8.86 14.36
CA ASN A 52 11.03 -9.55 15.42
C ASN A 52 10.17 -10.60 16.15
N ALA A 53 8.91 -10.31 16.35
CA ALA A 53 7.98 -11.17 17.09
C ALA A 53 7.41 -12.33 16.25
N ALA A 54 7.38 -12.20 14.91
CA ALA A 54 6.78 -13.19 14.00
C ALA A 54 7.35 -14.60 14.20
N SER A 55 6.48 -15.58 14.40
CA SER A 55 6.82 -16.99 14.57
C SER A 55 6.49 -17.81 13.32
N ILE A 56 7.00 -19.04 13.25
CA ILE A 56 6.63 -19.99 12.18
C ILE A 56 5.16 -20.38 12.28
N GLU A 57 4.59 -20.38 13.47
CA GLU A 57 3.18 -20.62 13.72
C GLU A 57 2.30 -19.52 13.16
N ASP A 58 2.73 -18.26 13.24
CA ASP A 58 2.05 -17.11 12.62
C ASP A 58 2.05 -17.25 11.09
N VAL A 59 3.19 -17.61 10.51
CA VAL A 59 3.31 -17.87 9.07
C VAL A 59 2.36 -18.98 8.61
N LYS A 60 2.36 -20.12 9.30
CA LYS A 60 1.46 -21.24 8.98
C LYS A 60 -0.01 -20.86 9.10
N ARG A 61 -0.38 -20.15 10.17
CA ARG A 61 -1.74 -19.65 10.39
C ARG A 61 -2.18 -18.69 9.29
N TRP A 62 -1.30 -17.78 8.88
CA TRP A 62 -1.55 -16.86 7.78
C TRP A 62 -1.83 -17.61 6.47
N PHE A 63 -0.96 -18.55 6.08
CA PHE A 63 -1.18 -19.34 4.87
C PHE A 63 -2.47 -20.16 4.94
N SER A 64 -2.75 -20.82 6.06
CA SER A 64 -3.98 -21.58 6.22
C SER A 64 -5.24 -20.72 6.16
N ALA A 65 -5.17 -19.48 6.63
CA ALA A 65 -6.31 -18.57 6.62
C ALA A 65 -6.56 -17.94 5.25
N TRP A 66 -5.51 -17.57 4.50
CA TRP A 66 -5.64 -16.67 3.36
C TRP A 66 -5.33 -17.29 2.01
N TYR A 67 -4.62 -18.43 1.96
CA TYR A 67 -4.15 -19.06 0.72
C TYR A 67 -4.98 -20.27 0.29
N GLY A 68 -6.28 -20.28 0.58
CA GLY A 68 -7.19 -21.31 0.09
C GLY A 68 -7.65 -21.03 -1.35
N PRO A 69 -8.05 -22.08 -2.13
CA PRO A 69 -8.55 -21.93 -3.49
C PRO A 69 -9.77 -21.01 -3.61
N ASN A 70 -10.59 -20.92 -2.57
CA ASN A 70 -11.76 -20.03 -2.49
C ASN A 70 -11.38 -18.54 -2.32
N ASN A 71 -10.10 -18.22 -2.12
CA ASN A 71 -9.57 -16.85 -2.02
C ASN A 71 -8.47 -16.58 -3.06
N ALA A 72 -8.41 -17.38 -4.13
CA ALA A 72 -7.40 -17.24 -5.19
C ALA A 72 -8.06 -17.24 -6.57
N VAL A 73 -7.47 -16.50 -7.49
CA VAL A 73 -7.81 -16.53 -8.92
C VAL A 73 -6.56 -16.91 -9.69
N LEU A 74 -6.63 -18.06 -10.40
CA LEU A 74 -5.57 -18.50 -11.29
C LEU A 74 -5.87 -18.03 -12.71
N VAL A 75 -4.95 -17.27 -13.30
CA VAL A 75 -5.02 -16.83 -14.69
C VAL A 75 -3.90 -17.49 -15.48
N LEU A 76 -4.25 -18.22 -16.54
CA LEU A 76 -3.32 -18.82 -17.48
C LEU A 76 -3.43 -18.12 -18.82
N ALA A 77 -2.33 -17.60 -19.33
CA ALA A 77 -2.26 -16.93 -20.64
C ALA A 77 -1.05 -17.44 -21.42
N GLY A 78 -1.26 -17.79 -22.67
CA GLY A 78 -0.21 -18.31 -23.54
C GLY A 78 -0.75 -19.28 -24.59
N ASP A 79 0.14 -20.01 -25.24
CA ASP A 79 -0.20 -21.07 -26.20
C ASP A 79 -0.62 -22.35 -25.46
N ILE A 80 -1.84 -22.35 -24.95
CA ILE A 80 -2.43 -23.48 -24.23
C ILE A 80 -3.94 -23.56 -24.53
N ASP A 81 -4.44 -24.75 -24.83
CA ASP A 81 -5.88 -24.98 -24.98
C ASP A 81 -6.58 -25.12 -23.61
N VAL A 82 -7.87 -24.82 -23.61
CA VAL A 82 -8.68 -24.78 -22.37
C VAL A 82 -8.79 -26.14 -21.70
N GLU A 83 -8.91 -27.23 -22.46
CA GLU A 83 -9.09 -28.57 -21.90
C GLU A 83 -7.79 -29.05 -21.23
N THR A 84 -6.65 -28.82 -21.86
CA THR A 84 -5.34 -29.10 -21.24
C THR A 84 -5.15 -28.25 -19.99
N ALA A 85 -5.52 -26.98 -20.03
CA ALA A 85 -5.42 -26.07 -18.87
C ALA A 85 -6.26 -26.60 -17.69
N LYS A 86 -7.53 -26.93 -17.92
CA LYS A 86 -8.44 -27.49 -16.89
C LYS A 86 -7.89 -28.78 -16.30
N ALA A 87 -7.47 -29.72 -17.15
CA ALA A 87 -6.92 -30.99 -16.69
C ALA A 87 -5.69 -30.81 -15.79
N LYS A 88 -4.81 -29.90 -16.16
CA LYS A 88 -3.61 -29.56 -15.35
C LYS A 88 -3.97 -28.85 -14.03
N VAL A 89 -4.92 -27.92 -14.07
CA VAL A 89 -5.37 -27.24 -12.85
C VAL A 89 -6.02 -28.27 -11.90
N GLU A 90 -6.87 -29.14 -12.38
CA GLU A 90 -7.46 -30.20 -11.57
C GLU A 90 -6.40 -31.15 -11.00
N GLN A 91 -5.43 -31.56 -11.81
CA GLN A 91 -4.33 -32.41 -11.37
C GLN A 91 -3.51 -31.82 -10.23
N TYR A 92 -3.16 -30.51 -10.32
CA TYR A 92 -2.23 -29.89 -9.39
C TYR A 92 -2.91 -29.16 -8.24
N PHE A 93 -4.15 -28.73 -8.38
CA PHE A 93 -4.85 -27.91 -7.38
C PHE A 93 -6.19 -28.51 -6.91
N GLY A 94 -6.79 -29.46 -7.66
CA GLY A 94 -8.13 -30.00 -7.34
C GLY A 94 -8.21 -30.72 -6.00
N HIS A 95 -7.09 -31.20 -5.47
CA HIS A 95 -7.03 -31.87 -4.16
C HIS A 95 -6.91 -30.91 -2.97
N ILE A 96 -6.70 -29.60 -3.21
CA ILE A 96 -6.52 -28.60 -2.14
C ILE A 96 -7.89 -28.22 -1.59
N PRO A 97 -8.15 -28.40 -0.28
CA PRO A 97 -9.43 -28.05 0.32
C PRO A 97 -9.63 -26.52 0.34
N ALA A 98 -10.89 -26.10 0.28
CA ALA A 98 -11.24 -24.70 0.47
C ALA A 98 -10.77 -24.20 1.85
N GLY A 99 -10.24 -23.00 1.89
CA GLY A 99 -9.92 -22.31 3.13
C GLY A 99 -11.17 -21.79 3.86
N PRO A 100 -11.01 -21.15 5.02
CA PRO A 100 -12.12 -20.54 5.74
C PRO A 100 -12.78 -19.41 4.94
N THR A 101 -14.03 -19.08 5.25
CA THR A 101 -14.68 -17.89 4.69
C THR A 101 -13.94 -16.63 5.12
N MET A 102 -13.60 -15.78 4.15
CA MET A 102 -12.89 -14.55 4.41
C MET A 102 -13.81 -13.54 5.12
N PRO A 103 -13.38 -13.00 6.26
CA PRO A 103 -14.12 -11.92 6.91
C PRO A 103 -14.08 -10.67 6.04
N GLN A 104 -15.22 -9.97 5.96
CA GLN A 104 -15.29 -8.66 5.33
C GLN A 104 -15.15 -7.60 6.45
N PRO A 105 -14.00 -6.97 6.60
CA PRO A 105 -13.81 -5.97 7.65
C PRO A 105 -14.64 -4.72 7.33
N ALA A 106 -15.36 -4.20 8.33
CA ALA A 106 -15.99 -2.89 8.23
C ALA A 106 -14.92 -1.81 8.39
N LEU A 107 -14.41 -1.30 7.30
CA LEU A 107 -13.36 -0.29 7.26
C LEU A 107 -13.99 1.10 7.08
N ASN A 108 -14.44 1.69 8.17
CA ASN A 108 -14.97 3.05 8.16
C ASN A 108 -13.89 4.05 8.58
N VAL A 109 -13.61 5.01 7.72
CA VAL A 109 -12.76 6.16 8.04
C VAL A 109 -13.67 7.35 8.32
N ALA A 110 -13.63 7.87 9.54
CA ALA A 110 -14.38 9.06 9.89
C ALA A 110 -13.90 10.27 9.06
N ALA A 111 -14.84 11.10 8.62
CA ALA A 111 -14.51 12.34 7.94
C ALA A 111 -13.67 13.23 8.86
N ARG A 112 -12.62 13.83 8.33
CA ARG A 112 -11.81 14.79 9.08
C ARG A 112 -12.57 16.10 9.19
N THR A 113 -12.70 16.60 10.39
CA THR A 113 -13.34 17.89 10.72
C THR A 113 -12.33 19.01 10.87
N GLU A 114 -11.05 18.66 11.04
CA GLU A 114 -9.96 19.62 11.28
C GLU A 114 -8.74 19.32 10.42
N SER A 115 -7.99 20.37 10.09
CA SER A 115 -6.68 20.24 9.49
C SER A 115 -5.63 20.02 10.56
N THR A 116 -4.75 19.05 10.34
CA THR A 116 -3.60 18.79 11.23
C THR A 116 -2.30 19.06 10.48
N ARG A 117 -1.28 19.54 11.21
CA ARG A 117 0.06 19.79 10.66
C ARG A 117 1.09 19.02 11.47
N PHE A 118 1.98 18.37 10.77
CA PHE A 118 3.11 17.63 11.35
C PHE A 118 4.40 18.05 10.67
N GLU A 119 5.49 17.94 11.39
CA GLU A 119 6.83 18.20 10.88
C GLU A 119 7.72 17.00 11.19
N MET A 120 8.55 16.61 10.22
CA MET A 120 9.51 15.52 10.35
C MET A 120 10.85 15.97 9.82
N SER A 121 11.91 15.75 10.58
CA SER A 121 13.30 16.02 10.15
C SER A 121 13.89 14.80 9.47
N ASP A 122 14.62 15.04 8.39
CA ASP A 122 15.36 14.02 7.67
C ASP A 122 16.62 14.61 7.02
N ARG A 123 17.57 13.76 6.62
CA ARG A 123 18.79 14.15 5.91
C ARG A 123 18.51 14.25 4.42
N VAL A 124 17.89 15.33 4.00
CA VAL A 124 17.43 15.52 2.63
C VAL A 124 17.94 16.83 2.06
N PRO A 125 18.13 16.95 0.74
CA PRO A 125 18.66 18.16 0.13
C PRO A 125 17.68 19.33 0.16
N GLN A 126 16.37 19.06 0.23
CA GLN A 126 15.32 20.06 0.16
C GLN A 126 14.16 19.72 1.09
N ALA A 127 13.46 20.76 1.60
CA ALA A 127 12.20 20.56 2.29
C ALA A 127 11.11 20.11 1.30
N ARG A 128 10.23 19.21 1.76
CA ARG A 128 9.02 18.82 1.03
C ARG A 128 7.79 19.07 1.86
N LEU A 129 6.73 19.56 1.24
CA LEU A 129 5.42 19.69 1.83
C LEU A 129 4.50 18.65 1.21
N TYR A 130 3.94 17.78 2.05
CA TYR A 130 2.93 16.81 1.67
C TYR A 130 1.58 17.28 2.20
N ARG A 131 0.59 17.33 1.33
CA ARG A 131 -0.78 17.67 1.71
C ARG A 131 -1.71 16.57 1.23
N THR A 132 -2.40 15.93 2.17
CA THR A 132 -3.22 14.74 1.93
C THR A 132 -4.65 14.95 2.38
N TRP A 133 -5.57 14.29 1.72
CA TRP A 133 -6.99 14.23 2.05
C TRP A 133 -7.47 12.80 1.98
N ASN A 134 -8.34 12.39 2.88
CA ASN A 134 -9.10 11.17 2.71
C ASN A 134 -10.16 11.41 1.64
N THR A 135 -10.27 10.51 0.70
CA THR A 135 -11.16 10.61 -0.46
C THR A 135 -12.13 9.42 -0.50
N PRO A 136 -13.23 9.49 -1.28
CA PRO A 136 -14.08 8.34 -1.53
C PRO A 136 -13.30 7.14 -2.09
N GLN A 137 -13.88 5.96 -1.93
CA GLN A 137 -13.30 4.69 -2.35
C GLN A 137 -12.89 4.72 -3.83
N PHE A 138 -11.73 4.16 -4.12
CA PHE A 138 -11.24 3.97 -5.50
C PHE A 138 -12.29 3.24 -6.36
N GLY A 139 -12.43 3.67 -7.62
CA GLY A 139 -13.41 3.12 -8.57
C GLY A 139 -14.80 3.75 -8.53
N THR A 140 -15.08 4.63 -7.56
CA THR A 140 -16.33 5.41 -7.54
C THR A 140 -16.27 6.61 -8.51
N ALA A 141 -17.41 7.12 -8.93
CA ALA A 141 -17.49 8.31 -9.79
C ALA A 141 -16.82 9.54 -9.14
N ASP A 142 -17.03 9.73 -7.84
CA ASP A 142 -16.41 10.82 -7.09
C ASP A 142 -14.88 10.71 -7.05
N ALA A 143 -14.34 9.50 -6.86
CA ALA A 143 -12.89 9.28 -6.89
C ALA A 143 -12.30 9.60 -8.28
N GLN A 144 -13.01 9.27 -9.36
CA GLN A 144 -12.59 9.62 -10.73
C GLN A 144 -12.60 11.13 -10.98
N GLN A 145 -13.64 11.83 -10.51
CA GLN A 145 -13.72 13.29 -10.59
C GLN A 145 -12.62 13.98 -9.79
N LEU A 146 -12.31 13.48 -8.58
CA LEU A 146 -11.21 13.97 -7.77
C LEU A 146 -9.85 13.72 -8.41
N SER A 147 -9.66 12.61 -9.09
CA SER A 147 -8.43 12.33 -9.85
C SER A 147 -8.24 13.34 -10.99
N LEU A 148 -9.32 13.68 -11.71
CA LEU A 148 -9.27 14.72 -12.74
C LEU A 148 -8.98 16.09 -12.12
N LEU A 149 -9.62 16.42 -11.00
CA LEU A 149 -9.35 17.67 -10.28
C LEU A 149 -7.88 17.76 -9.85
N ALA A 150 -7.30 16.67 -9.34
CA ALA A 150 -5.90 16.63 -8.96
C ALA A 150 -4.97 16.95 -10.14
N GLN A 151 -5.25 16.42 -11.33
CA GLN A 151 -4.48 16.73 -12.54
C GLN A 151 -4.61 18.20 -13.00
N VAL A 152 -5.79 18.81 -12.82
CA VAL A 152 -5.98 20.23 -13.10
C VAL A 152 -5.20 21.09 -12.11
N LEU A 153 -5.10 20.65 -10.86
CA LEU A 153 -4.38 21.39 -9.81
C LEU A 153 -2.86 21.22 -9.90
N ALA A 154 -2.37 19.99 -10.13
CA ALA A 154 -0.95 19.65 -10.10
C ALA A 154 -0.60 18.53 -11.09
N GLY A 155 0.69 18.28 -11.30
CA GLY A 155 1.18 17.14 -12.09
C GLY A 155 1.50 17.46 -13.56
N SER A 156 1.39 18.72 -13.97
CA SER A 156 1.87 19.17 -15.29
C SER A 156 2.27 20.64 -15.27
N ARG A 157 3.15 21.05 -16.20
CA ARG A 157 3.61 22.45 -16.32
C ARG A 157 2.47 23.45 -16.54
N SER A 158 1.34 23.02 -17.06
CA SER A 158 0.16 23.85 -17.30
C SER A 158 -0.86 23.83 -16.16
N SER A 159 -0.64 22.99 -15.14
CA SER A 159 -1.53 22.90 -13.99
C SER A 159 -1.47 24.20 -13.13
N ARG A 160 -2.53 24.44 -12.38
CA ARG A 160 -2.68 25.70 -11.64
C ARG A 160 -1.60 25.93 -10.58
N LEU A 161 -1.25 24.89 -9.84
CA LEU A 161 -0.25 24.98 -8.77
C LEU A 161 1.16 25.07 -9.33
N ASP A 162 1.50 24.29 -10.38
CA ASP A 162 2.79 24.41 -11.05
C ASP A 162 3.00 25.82 -11.60
N LYS A 163 2.03 26.31 -12.36
CA LYS A 163 2.09 27.65 -12.91
C LYS A 163 2.39 28.68 -11.83
N ARG A 164 1.64 28.64 -10.75
CA ARG A 164 1.76 29.62 -9.67
C ARG A 164 3.03 29.42 -8.83
N LEU A 165 3.25 28.21 -8.30
CA LEU A 165 4.30 27.98 -7.29
C LEU A 165 5.69 27.81 -7.92
N VAL A 166 5.77 27.22 -9.13
CA VAL A 166 7.05 26.96 -9.79
C VAL A 166 7.45 28.14 -10.70
N PHE A 167 6.54 28.60 -11.55
CA PHE A 167 6.90 29.59 -12.60
C PHE A 167 6.73 31.05 -12.15
N GLU A 168 5.63 31.38 -11.47
CA GLU A 168 5.32 32.77 -11.09
C GLU A 168 6.01 33.14 -9.78
N GLU A 169 5.77 32.39 -8.71
CA GLU A 169 6.27 32.71 -7.35
C GLU A 169 7.64 32.10 -7.05
N LYS A 170 8.07 31.08 -7.80
CA LYS A 170 9.37 30.36 -7.63
C LYS A 170 9.59 29.85 -6.21
N LEU A 171 8.54 29.35 -5.57
CA LEU A 171 8.57 28.80 -4.22
C LEU A 171 8.85 27.30 -4.19
N ALA A 172 8.68 26.61 -5.31
CA ALA A 172 8.90 25.17 -5.44
C ALA A 172 9.58 24.84 -6.77
N ASP A 173 10.28 23.72 -6.82
CA ASP A 173 10.88 23.18 -8.04
C ASP A 173 9.87 22.32 -8.83
N ASN A 174 8.93 21.71 -8.12
CA ASN A 174 7.82 20.93 -8.68
C ASN A 174 6.62 20.89 -7.71
N VAL A 175 5.47 20.51 -8.25
CA VAL A 175 4.24 20.24 -7.50
C VAL A 175 3.60 18.94 -7.98
#